data_0cb3506d480f49cca89393804e89f59f
#
_entry.id   0cb3506d480f49cca89393804e89f59f
#
_cell.length_a   1.000
_cell.length_b   1.000
_cell.length_c   1.000
_cell.angle_alpha   90.00
_cell.angle_beta   90.00
_cell.angle_gamma   90.00
#
_symmetry.space_group_name_H-M   'P 1'
#
loop_
_entity.id
_entity.type
_entity.pdbx_description
1 polymer ?
#
loop_
_entity_poly.entity_id
_entity_poly.type
_entity_poly.pdbx_seq_one_letter_code
_entity_poly.pdbx_strand_id
1 'polypeptide(L)'
;MDRLLEYAARHPLLVGGTVVLALALAAYEFSRARSGGRAVGPAEAVRLMNQGAVLVDVRSQAEFDSGHILDARHVPQDQVAQAAETLKRFKDKVVIMCCESGMRSSAAARVLQAQGFTNVVNLRGGVQAWRAENLPLVKTGA
;
A
#
# COMPACT_ATOMS: atom_id res chain seq x y z
N MET A 1 -15.89 34.90 22.01
CA MET A 1 -14.50 34.51 21.79
C MET A 1 -13.62 34.74 23.00
N ASP A 2 -13.88 35.74 23.77
CA ASP A 2 -13.07 36.13 24.93
C ASP A 2 -12.99 35.07 26.03
N ARG A 3 -14.07 34.33 26.27
CA ARG A 3 -14.09 33.22 27.26
C ARG A 3 -13.18 32.04 26.89
N LEU A 4 -13.02 31.75 25.60
CA LEU A 4 -12.14 30.69 25.14
C LEU A 4 -10.67 31.06 25.31
N LEU A 5 -10.35 32.32 25.03
CA LEU A 5 -8.98 32.83 25.20
C LEU A 5 -8.62 32.90 26.69
N GLU A 6 -9.57 33.29 27.54
CA GLU A 6 -9.37 33.32 28.99
C GLU A 6 -9.17 31.91 29.57
N TYR A 7 -9.95 30.91 29.09
CA TYR A 7 -9.79 29.51 29.47
C TYR A 7 -8.43 28.99 29.05
N ALA A 8 -8.02 29.25 27.81
CA ALA A 8 -6.72 28.84 27.29
C ALA A 8 -5.56 29.40 28.11
N ALA A 9 -5.67 30.67 28.51
CA ALA A 9 -4.66 31.32 29.36
C ALA A 9 -4.57 30.73 30.76
N ARG A 10 -5.68 30.21 31.28
CA ARG A 10 -5.73 29.59 32.61
C ARG A 10 -5.27 28.13 32.63
N HIS A 11 -5.31 27.47 31.47
CA HIS A 11 -4.97 26.05 31.36
C HIS A 11 -3.94 25.75 30.25
N PRO A 12 -2.74 26.36 30.29
CA PRO A 12 -1.78 26.28 29.20
C PRO A 12 -1.30 24.85 28.92
N LEU A 13 -1.23 23.99 29.94
CA LEU A 13 -0.81 22.59 29.76
C LEU A 13 -1.88 21.77 29.03
N LEU A 14 -3.16 22.01 29.32
CA LEU A 14 -4.26 21.32 28.62
C LEU A 14 -4.35 21.76 27.17
N VAL A 15 -4.27 23.05 26.91
CA VAL A 15 -4.29 23.58 25.55
C VAL A 15 -3.08 23.13 24.75
N GLY A 16 -1.88 23.21 25.35
CA GLY A 16 -0.65 22.71 24.72
C GLY A 16 -0.71 21.23 24.41
N GLY A 17 -1.18 20.41 25.35
CA GLY A 17 -1.36 18.98 25.15
C GLY A 17 -2.36 18.64 24.03
N THR A 18 -3.48 19.35 23.97
CA THR A 18 -4.48 19.17 22.90
C THR A 18 -3.93 19.54 21.53
N VAL A 19 -3.19 20.64 21.43
CA VAL A 19 -2.56 21.08 20.18
C VAL A 19 -1.51 20.06 19.73
N VAL A 20 -0.65 19.58 20.62
CA VAL A 20 0.36 18.56 20.30
C VAL A 20 -0.32 17.27 19.82
N LEU A 21 -1.38 16.83 20.51
CA LEU A 21 -2.12 15.63 20.11
C LEU A 21 -2.78 15.82 18.74
N ALA A 22 -3.38 16.95 18.47
CA ALA A 22 -4.01 17.26 17.18
C ALA A 22 -2.97 17.27 16.05
N LEU A 23 -1.79 17.87 16.29
CA LEU A 23 -0.69 17.86 15.31
C LEU A 23 -0.14 16.44 15.08
N ALA A 24 0.00 15.65 16.13
CA ALA A 24 0.44 14.26 16.03
C ALA A 24 -0.55 13.40 15.23
N LEU A 25 -1.84 13.56 15.48
CA LEU A 25 -2.90 12.88 14.71
C LEU A 25 -2.91 13.32 13.24
N ALA A 26 -2.79 14.63 12.99
CA ALA A 26 -2.71 15.14 11.63
C ALA A 26 -1.47 14.62 10.88
N ALA A 27 -0.32 14.59 11.55
CA ALA A 27 0.90 14.02 10.99
C ALA A 27 0.77 12.51 10.73
N TYR A 28 0.14 11.78 11.62
CA TYR A 28 -0.15 10.36 11.47
C TYR A 28 -1.07 10.10 10.27
N GLU A 29 -2.19 10.81 10.16
CA GLU A 29 -3.12 10.69 9.03
C GLU A 29 -2.45 11.08 7.70
N PHE A 30 -1.66 12.13 7.70
CA PHE A 30 -0.91 12.56 6.52
C PHE A 30 0.15 11.53 6.10
N SER A 31 0.86 10.94 7.07
CA SER A 31 1.80 9.86 6.83
C SER A 31 1.11 8.62 6.27
N ARG A 32 -0.06 8.28 6.83
CA ARG A 32 -0.89 7.16 6.37
C ARG A 32 -1.42 7.38 4.96
N ALA A 33 -1.87 8.58 4.63
CA ALA A 33 -2.30 8.95 3.28
C ALA A 33 -1.18 8.87 2.25
N ARG A 34 0.08 9.10 2.69
CA ARG A 34 1.28 8.95 1.87
C ARG A 34 1.78 7.53 1.72
N SER A 35 1.31 6.59 2.53
CA SER A 35 1.80 5.21 2.53
C SER A 35 1.14 4.34 1.45
N GLY A 36 1.41 4.63 0.20
CA GLY A 36 1.21 3.70 -0.93
C GLY A 36 -0.21 3.17 -1.16
N GLY A 37 -1.22 3.93 -0.77
CA GLY A 37 -2.61 3.55 -0.98
C GLY A 37 -3.19 2.68 0.15
N ARG A 38 -4.44 2.25 -0.03
CA ARG A 38 -5.15 1.38 0.91
C ARG A 38 -4.46 0.02 0.98
N ALA A 39 -4.24 -0.50 2.18
CA ALA A 39 -3.76 -1.86 2.40
C ALA A 39 -4.96 -2.82 2.50
N VAL A 40 -4.84 -3.97 1.85
CA VAL A 40 -5.85 -5.04 1.87
C VAL A 40 -5.21 -6.34 2.34
N GLY A 41 -5.96 -7.14 3.09
CA GLY A 41 -5.51 -8.47 3.49
C GLY A 41 -5.65 -9.49 2.35
N PRO A 42 -5.07 -10.72 2.52
CA PRO A 42 -5.12 -11.76 1.49
C PRO A 42 -6.54 -12.12 1.04
N ALA A 43 -7.49 -12.26 1.94
CA ALA A 43 -8.88 -12.60 1.60
C ALA A 43 -9.54 -11.52 0.72
N GLU A 44 -9.32 -10.26 1.04
CA GLU A 44 -9.83 -9.16 0.23
C GLU A 44 -9.13 -9.07 -1.13
N ALA A 45 -7.81 -9.33 -1.15
CA ALA A 45 -7.05 -9.39 -2.40
C ALA A 45 -7.59 -10.47 -3.34
N VAL A 46 -7.89 -11.67 -2.85
CA VAL A 46 -8.52 -12.73 -3.64
C VAL A 46 -9.85 -12.26 -4.24
N ARG A 47 -10.67 -11.62 -3.42
CA ARG A 47 -11.96 -11.08 -3.89
C ARG A 47 -11.78 -10.05 -5.01
N LEU A 48 -10.84 -9.12 -4.83
CA LEU A 48 -10.54 -8.11 -5.85
C LEU A 48 -10.00 -8.74 -7.14
N MET A 49 -9.13 -9.73 -7.03
CA MET A 49 -8.60 -10.46 -8.19
C MET A 49 -9.72 -11.18 -8.96
N ASN A 50 -10.68 -11.78 -8.25
CA ASN A 50 -11.86 -12.40 -8.87
C ASN A 50 -12.77 -11.37 -9.57
N GLN A 51 -12.66 -10.10 -9.21
CA GLN A 51 -13.37 -9.00 -9.86
C GLN A 51 -12.56 -8.33 -10.99
N GLY A 52 -11.40 -8.88 -11.33
CA GLY A 52 -10.56 -8.40 -12.42
C GLY A 52 -9.38 -7.51 -12.00
N ALA A 53 -9.08 -7.42 -10.70
CA ALA A 53 -7.88 -6.70 -10.24
C ALA A 53 -6.61 -7.36 -10.76
N VAL A 54 -5.61 -6.54 -11.04
CA VAL A 54 -4.28 -6.97 -11.49
C VAL A 54 -3.34 -6.97 -10.29
N LEU A 55 -2.60 -8.07 -10.08
CA LEU A 55 -1.61 -8.17 -9.03
C LEU A 55 -0.21 -8.02 -9.61
N VAL A 56 0.58 -7.11 -9.03
CA VAL A 56 1.96 -6.83 -9.42
C VAL A 56 2.89 -7.16 -8.27
N ASP A 57 3.80 -8.10 -8.50
CA ASP A 57 4.83 -8.52 -7.56
C ASP A 57 6.12 -7.74 -7.84
N VAL A 58 6.59 -6.98 -6.86
CA VAL A 58 7.76 -6.10 -7.00
C VAL A 58 9.03 -6.67 -6.36
N ARG A 59 9.01 -7.98 -6.03
CA ARG A 59 10.18 -8.68 -5.48
C ARG A 59 11.27 -8.87 -6.53
N SER A 60 12.43 -9.38 -6.09
CA SER A 60 13.49 -9.78 -7.00
C SER A 60 13.07 -10.97 -7.88
N GLN A 61 13.78 -11.21 -8.97
CA GLN A 61 13.54 -12.35 -9.87
C GLN A 61 13.65 -13.68 -9.11
N ALA A 62 14.68 -13.83 -8.27
CA ALA A 62 14.88 -15.05 -7.49
C ALA A 62 13.73 -15.32 -6.50
N GLU A 63 13.24 -14.29 -5.82
CA GLU A 63 12.10 -14.40 -4.91
C GLU A 63 10.82 -14.79 -5.68
N PHE A 64 10.58 -14.15 -6.82
CA PHE A 64 9.43 -14.43 -7.68
C PHE A 64 9.46 -15.88 -8.20
N ASP A 65 10.60 -16.33 -8.69
CA ASP A 65 10.77 -17.68 -9.24
C ASP A 65 10.59 -18.77 -8.17
N SER A 66 10.96 -18.47 -6.92
CA SER A 66 10.83 -19.42 -5.81
C SER A 66 9.38 -19.70 -5.39
N GLY A 67 8.46 -18.83 -5.77
CA GLY A 67 7.03 -18.97 -5.50
C GLY A 67 6.34 -17.60 -5.52
N HIS A 68 5.28 -17.49 -6.30
CA HIS A 68 4.50 -16.26 -6.46
C HIS A 68 3.01 -16.57 -6.55
N ILE A 69 2.19 -15.54 -6.37
CA ILE A 69 0.74 -15.66 -6.48
C ILE A 69 0.36 -15.87 -7.95
N LEU A 70 -0.57 -16.78 -8.19
CA LEU A 70 -1.01 -17.11 -9.55
C LEU A 70 -1.47 -15.84 -10.30
N ASP A 71 -1.07 -15.74 -11.57
CA ASP A 71 -1.33 -14.61 -12.46
C ASP A 71 -0.68 -13.28 -12.03
N ALA A 72 0.20 -13.28 -11.06
CA ALA A 72 0.97 -12.11 -10.68
C ALA A 72 1.89 -11.66 -11.82
N ARG A 73 1.88 -10.37 -12.10
CA ARG A 73 2.84 -9.75 -13.02
C ARG A 73 4.09 -9.40 -12.24
N HIS A 74 5.23 -9.83 -12.73
CA HIS A 74 6.51 -9.52 -12.10
C HIS A 74 7.08 -8.21 -12.65
N VAL A 75 7.19 -7.23 -11.77
CA VAL A 75 7.86 -5.95 -12.07
C VAL A 75 8.73 -5.60 -10.86
N PRO A 76 10.04 -5.85 -10.91
CA PRO A 76 10.94 -5.49 -9.81
C PRO A 76 10.80 -4.03 -9.41
N GLN A 77 10.97 -3.74 -8.12
CA GLN A 77 10.72 -2.42 -7.54
C GLN A 77 11.44 -1.29 -8.27
N ASP A 78 12.68 -1.51 -8.67
CA ASP A 78 13.52 -0.53 -9.40
C ASP A 78 13.05 -0.27 -10.84
N GLN A 79 12.17 -1.11 -11.37
CA GLN A 79 11.63 -1.01 -12.74
C GLN A 79 10.18 -0.48 -12.79
N VAL A 80 9.56 -0.23 -11.65
CA VAL A 80 8.13 0.15 -11.60
C VAL A 80 7.87 1.45 -12.34
N ALA A 81 8.73 2.44 -12.23
CA ALA A 81 8.57 3.73 -12.90
C ALA A 81 8.56 3.58 -14.42
N GLN A 82 9.46 2.76 -14.98
CA GLN A 82 9.51 2.47 -16.43
C GLN A 82 8.37 1.56 -16.87
N ALA A 83 8.01 0.58 -16.03
CA ALA A 83 6.91 -0.34 -16.31
C ALA A 83 5.53 0.32 -16.26
N ALA A 84 5.40 1.49 -15.66
CA ALA A 84 4.15 2.25 -15.62
C ALA A 84 3.57 2.48 -17.02
N GLU A 85 4.41 2.66 -18.02
CA GLU A 85 3.95 2.80 -19.41
C GLU A 85 3.33 1.51 -19.97
N THR A 86 3.94 0.36 -19.72
CA THR A 86 3.38 -0.95 -20.09
C THR A 86 2.13 -1.30 -19.30
N LEU A 87 2.03 -0.83 -18.06
CA LEU A 87 0.89 -1.06 -17.19
C LEU A 87 -0.24 -0.03 -17.41
N LYS A 88 -0.06 0.92 -18.27
CA LYS A 88 -0.99 2.04 -18.53
C LYS A 88 -2.42 1.59 -18.83
N ARG A 89 -2.58 0.46 -19.49
CA ARG A 89 -3.90 -0.14 -19.78
C ARG A 89 -4.69 -0.53 -18.52
N PHE A 90 -4.03 -0.60 -17.36
CA PHE A 90 -4.65 -0.95 -16.09
C PHE A 90 -4.88 0.26 -15.17
N LYS A 91 -4.69 1.50 -15.66
CA LYS A 91 -4.82 2.71 -14.85
C LYS A 91 -6.17 2.84 -14.14
N ASP A 92 -7.23 2.38 -14.79
CA ASP A 92 -8.60 2.46 -14.27
C ASP A 92 -9.04 1.18 -13.54
N LYS A 93 -8.18 0.18 -13.49
CA LYS A 93 -8.42 -1.06 -12.73
C LYS A 93 -7.80 -0.98 -11.35
N VAL A 94 -8.29 -1.86 -10.46
CA VAL A 94 -7.63 -2.07 -9.18
C VAL A 94 -6.30 -2.78 -9.44
N VAL A 95 -5.21 -2.18 -8.99
CA VAL A 95 -3.87 -2.76 -9.06
C VAL A 95 -3.42 -3.08 -7.64
N ILE A 96 -3.15 -4.34 -7.39
CA ILE A 96 -2.69 -4.83 -6.09
C ILE A 96 -1.17 -4.96 -6.16
N MET A 97 -0.47 -4.19 -5.34
CA MET A 97 0.98 -4.27 -5.25
C MET A 97 1.38 -5.23 -4.14
N CYS A 98 2.30 -6.14 -4.39
CA CYS A 98 2.80 -7.04 -3.36
C CYS A 98 4.32 -7.18 -3.40
N CYS A 99 4.89 -7.45 -2.23
CA CYS A 99 6.27 -7.89 -2.04
C CYS A 99 6.29 -8.96 -0.95
N GLU A 100 7.43 -9.25 -0.35
CA GLU A 100 7.50 -10.26 0.71
C GLU A 100 6.74 -9.84 1.97
N SER A 101 6.91 -8.60 2.43
CA SER A 101 6.33 -8.09 3.70
C SER A 101 5.32 -6.95 3.54
N GLY A 102 5.23 -6.33 2.37
CA GLY A 102 4.39 -5.16 2.10
C GLY A 102 5.13 -3.82 2.10
N MET A 103 6.41 -3.77 2.46
CA MET A 103 7.19 -2.52 2.53
C MET A 103 7.63 -2.01 1.15
N ARG A 104 8.28 -2.87 0.35
CA ARG A 104 8.72 -2.51 -1.01
C ARG A 104 7.54 -2.19 -1.92
N SER A 105 6.46 -2.95 -1.80
CA SER A 105 5.25 -2.74 -2.59
C SER A 105 4.51 -1.45 -2.22
N SER A 106 4.56 -1.02 -0.97
CA SER A 106 4.02 0.27 -0.54
C SER A 106 4.73 1.44 -1.22
N ALA A 107 6.06 1.38 -1.31
CA ALA A 107 6.84 2.39 -2.04
C ALA A 107 6.55 2.36 -3.55
N ALA A 108 6.45 1.17 -4.15
CA ALA A 108 6.12 1.00 -5.56
C ALA A 108 4.70 1.51 -5.89
N ALA A 109 3.74 1.29 -4.99
CA ALA A 109 2.38 1.81 -5.15
C ALA A 109 2.36 3.34 -5.26
N ARG A 110 3.18 4.03 -4.48
CA ARG A 110 3.31 5.50 -4.57
C ARG A 110 3.82 5.96 -5.94
N VAL A 111 4.76 5.22 -6.50
CA VAL A 111 5.28 5.51 -7.85
C VAL A 111 4.17 5.42 -8.89
N LEU A 112 3.35 4.35 -8.86
CA LEU A 112 2.23 4.21 -9.79
C LEU A 112 1.16 5.30 -9.58
N GLN A 113 0.85 5.63 -8.33
CA GLN A 113 -0.11 6.71 -8.03
C GLN A 113 0.36 8.05 -8.61
N ALA A 114 1.64 8.37 -8.51
CA ALA A 114 2.23 9.57 -9.10
C ALA A 114 2.15 9.57 -10.62
N GLN A 115 2.04 8.40 -11.25
CA GLN A 115 1.92 8.22 -12.70
C GLN A 115 0.45 8.17 -13.18
N GLY A 116 -0.51 8.46 -12.29
CA GLY A 116 -1.93 8.57 -12.65
C GLY A 116 -2.75 7.30 -12.46
N PHE A 117 -2.23 6.29 -11.77
CA PHE A 117 -3.01 5.11 -11.39
C PHE A 117 -3.96 5.48 -10.24
N THR A 118 -5.27 5.31 -10.45
CA THR A 118 -6.31 5.85 -9.57
C THR A 118 -6.69 4.90 -8.44
N ASN A 119 -6.44 3.61 -8.57
CA ASN A 119 -6.91 2.61 -7.61
C ASN A 119 -5.82 1.57 -7.33
N VAL A 120 -4.77 2.01 -6.64
CA VAL A 120 -3.64 1.16 -6.24
C VAL A 120 -3.81 0.77 -4.78
N VAL A 121 -3.76 -0.52 -4.50
CA VAL A 121 -3.82 -1.07 -3.14
C VAL A 121 -2.56 -1.89 -2.86
N ASN A 122 -2.21 -2.01 -1.60
CA ASN A 122 -1.05 -2.80 -1.15
C ASN A 122 -1.52 -4.05 -0.43
N LEU A 123 -0.95 -5.20 -0.77
CA LEU A 123 -1.21 -6.46 -0.05
C LEU A 123 -0.54 -6.40 1.32
N ARG A 124 -1.36 -6.29 2.37
CA ARG A 124 -0.89 -6.20 3.76
C ARG A 124 -0.16 -7.49 4.14
N GLY A 125 1.06 -7.33 4.63
CA GLY A 125 1.91 -8.44 5.01
C GLY A 125 2.51 -9.21 3.81
N GLY A 126 2.21 -8.82 2.59
CA GLY A 126 2.78 -9.37 1.37
C GLY A 126 2.59 -10.86 1.20
N VAL A 127 3.52 -11.50 0.51
CA VAL A 127 3.51 -12.94 0.27
C VAL A 127 3.63 -13.74 1.58
N GLN A 128 4.27 -13.18 2.62
CA GLN A 128 4.31 -13.81 3.94
C GLN A 128 2.90 -14.03 4.52
N ALA A 129 2.05 -13.00 4.48
CA ALA A 129 0.66 -13.11 4.94
C ALA A 129 -0.15 -14.08 4.06
N TRP A 130 0.11 -14.10 2.76
CA TRP A 130 -0.50 -15.04 1.83
C TRP A 130 -0.19 -16.51 2.22
N ARG A 131 1.08 -16.80 2.51
CA ARG A 131 1.49 -18.13 2.99
C ARG A 131 0.88 -18.47 4.34
N ALA A 132 0.82 -17.51 5.26
CA ALA A 132 0.28 -17.71 6.60
C ALA A 132 -1.21 -18.11 6.59
N GLU A 133 -1.94 -17.70 5.57
CA GLU A 133 -3.34 -18.11 5.34
C GLU A 133 -3.47 -19.37 4.47
N ASN A 134 -2.37 -20.08 4.23
CA ASN A 134 -2.31 -21.32 3.44
C ASN A 134 -2.83 -21.15 2.00
N LEU A 135 -2.70 -19.95 1.44
CA LEU A 135 -3.06 -19.71 0.06
C LEU A 135 -1.95 -20.19 -0.89
N PRO A 136 -2.30 -20.74 -2.06
CA PRO A 136 -1.34 -21.38 -2.93
C PRO A 136 -0.40 -20.40 -3.62
N LEU A 137 0.84 -20.85 -3.84
CA LEU A 137 1.83 -20.16 -4.67
C LEU A 137 2.23 -21.09 -5.82
N VAL A 138 2.60 -20.50 -6.94
CA VAL A 138 3.12 -21.21 -8.10
C VAL A 138 4.57 -20.86 -8.33
N LYS A 139 5.35 -21.77 -8.93
CA LYS A 139 6.75 -21.53 -9.28
C LYS A 139 6.90 -21.28 -10.78
N THR A 140 7.85 -20.42 -11.13
CA THR A 140 8.20 -20.17 -12.53
C THR A 140 8.81 -21.44 -13.12
N GLY A 141 8.34 -21.85 -14.29
CA GLY A 141 8.82 -23.04 -15.00
C GLY A 141 8.27 -24.36 -14.51
N ALA A 142 7.28 -24.31 -13.59
CA ALA A 142 6.57 -25.52 -13.15
C ALA A 142 5.39 -25.84 -14.06
#